data_5b2218c2b0fdd3b776eb6e6342b2c05f
#
_entry.id   5b2218c2b0fdd3b776eb6e6342b2c05f
#
_cell.length_a   1.000
_cell.length_b   1.000
_cell.length_c   1.000
_cell.angle_alpha   90.00
_cell.angle_beta   90.00
_cell.angle_gamma   90.00
#
_symmetry.space_group_name_H-M   'P 1'
#
loop_
_entity.id
_entity.type
_entity.pdbx_description
1 polymer ?
#
loop_
_entity_poly.entity_id
_entity_poly.type
_entity_poly.pdbx_seq_one_letter_code
_entity_poly.pdbx_strand_id
1 'polypeptide(L)'
;MTGTGPDGRARQEELRAAARELVEVAVTIREAAAHATAALTDPAVLAGLPRAPVAGLRAQGALARAVTHGSGLGYAPAGGRLATVAARLGALAGAESLAVRVLATSLRLRIAAVALDHPELTTDPALVRLIEAAAADRDLEAVRALRALLRDRGAVGALSALAPVFGEVLALRALLDENPLNDAAAWLIATGGGYATADPITGISNRIIAVLDRGEGGARRVEPGPAESGRLSSHGSLLGFLGDISVIGTTGRVLLRSVEGPDGVIRHVVQAPGMRAGRLDADSPQDLLGAFSSAVLDSSPYSRALARAVADYGIPPGAEIALIGHSAGGAAVLNLAQDREFCARYRVTHAVAVGSPVDFKRPADPRTWVAAVTNQHDIIPTLDGQGAGACAGLHPGWYVVDYADPTHLFPLCHSIDRYIGNLAHDLPEAREHIDERLTPYRGRIVRTQAYRLFDVEAPESAAEPVYSVELPGGAVEVPVRCRDGAAVTACFAADPEAAARAVRGTGLGPPVRVPGGALVTVHAAWHRRGGLGEFRELHLTIGVPGPRRSPGPPGRADRRGRRPRTRRRGRCGAAGRTSRRWSSGWAAVPHTSRRAARTSVSSP
;
A
#
# COMPACT_ATOMS: atom_id res chain seq x y z
N MET A 1 -10.05 14.94 24.36
CA MET A 1 -10.84 15.46 23.22
C MET A 1 -10.71 16.99 23.20
N THR A 2 -9.72 17.52 22.51
CA THR A 2 -9.67 18.96 22.14
C THR A 2 -10.29 19.09 20.75
N GLY A 3 -11.56 18.73 20.64
CA GLY A 3 -12.30 18.94 19.40
C GLY A 3 -12.47 20.44 19.17
N THR A 4 -12.22 20.89 17.97
CA THR A 4 -12.58 22.22 17.46
C THR A 4 -14.01 22.54 17.89
N GLY A 5 -14.21 23.71 18.52
CA GLY A 5 -15.55 24.19 18.89
C GLY A 5 -16.46 24.33 17.66
N PRO A 6 -17.76 24.62 17.83
CA PRO A 6 -18.72 24.73 16.73
C PRO A 6 -18.23 25.62 15.57
N ASP A 7 -17.61 26.76 15.91
CA ASP A 7 -17.06 27.70 14.91
C ASP A 7 -15.87 27.13 14.14
N GLY A 8 -15.04 26.30 14.80
CA GLY A 8 -13.91 25.63 14.15
C GLY A 8 -14.37 24.57 13.15
N ARG A 9 -15.43 23.81 13.48
CA ARG A 9 -16.01 22.81 12.56
C ARG A 9 -16.65 23.46 11.34
N ALA A 10 -17.38 24.55 11.55
CA ALA A 10 -17.94 25.32 10.44
C ALA A 10 -16.85 25.84 9.50
N ARG A 11 -15.77 26.39 10.06
CA ARG A 11 -14.62 26.87 9.30
C ARG A 11 -13.91 25.76 8.54
N GLN A 12 -13.76 24.61 9.15
CA GLN A 12 -13.14 23.44 8.51
C GLN A 12 -13.98 22.98 7.30
N GLU A 13 -15.30 22.90 7.46
CA GLU A 13 -16.19 22.50 6.35
C GLU A 13 -16.21 23.53 5.22
N GLU A 14 -16.16 24.85 5.53
CA GLU A 14 -16.00 25.89 4.52
C GLU A 14 -14.72 25.71 3.70
N LEU A 15 -13.58 25.43 4.35
CA LEU A 15 -12.32 25.21 3.67
C LEU A 15 -12.36 23.93 2.80
N ARG A 16 -12.99 22.86 3.31
CA ARG A 16 -13.18 21.62 2.54
C ARG A 16 -14.12 21.82 1.36
N ALA A 17 -15.20 22.60 1.52
CA ALA A 17 -16.12 22.92 0.43
C ALA A 17 -15.41 23.72 -0.66
N ALA A 18 -14.68 24.78 -0.30
CA ALA A 18 -13.90 25.56 -1.25
C ALA A 18 -12.83 24.72 -1.96
N ALA A 19 -12.18 23.79 -1.23
CA ALA A 19 -11.21 22.86 -1.83
C ALA A 19 -11.87 21.93 -2.87
N ARG A 20 -13.07 21.41 -2.61
CA ARG A 20 -13.85 20.61 -3.59
C ARG A 20 -14.19 21.39 -4.85
N GLU A 21 -14.71 22.61 -4.70
CA GLU A 21 -15.01 23.48 -5.84
C GLU A 21 -13.78 23.74 -6.71
N LEU A 22 -12.62 23.98 -6.10
CA LEU A 22 -11.37 24.16 -6.84
C LEU A 22 -10.93 22.88 -7.57
N VAL A 23 -11.18 21.69 -7.02
CA VAL A 23 -10.95 20.42 -7.74
C VAL A 23 -11.81 20.35 -8.99
N GLU A 24 -13.11 20.65 -8.91
CA GLU A 24 -14.01 20.64 -10.06
C GLU A 24 -13.57 21.64 -11.13
N VAL A 25 -13.17 22.84 -10.71
CA VAL A 25 -12.61 23.87 -11.62
C VAL A 25 -11.33 23.37 -12.29
N ALA A 26 -10.41 22.75 -11.55
CA ALA A 26 -9.17 22.23 -12.11
C ALA A 26 -9.43 21.11 -13.14
N VAL A 27 -10.38 20.22 -12.87
CA VAL A 27 -10.80 19.16 -13.80
C VAL A 27 -11.39 19.77 -15.07
N THR A 28 -12.28 20.74 -14.96
CA THR A 28 -12.89 21.46 -16.11
C THR A 28 -11.84 22.18 -16.96
N ILE A 29 -10.85 22.83 -16.31
CA ILE A 29 -9.74 23.49 -17.03
C ILE A 29 -8.92 22.44 -17.80
N ARG A 30 -8.64 21.27 -17.19
CA ARG A 30 -7.91 20.20 -17.85
C ARG A 30 -8.66 19.61 -19.03
N GLU A 31 -9.97 19.47 -18.93
CA GLU A 31 -10.82 19.03 -20.05
C GLU A 31 -10.79 20.07 -21.19
N ALA A 32 -10.94 21.35 -20.86
CA ALA A 32 -10.81 22.42 -21.85
C ALA A 32 -9.43 22.43 -22.55
N ALA A 33 -8.35 22.20 -21.77
CA ALA A 33 -6.99 22.04 -22.30
C ALA A 33 -6.87 20.85 -23.26
N ALA A 34 -7.51 19.71 -22.92
CA ALA A 34 -7.53 18.52 -23.77
C ALA A 34 -8.25 18.80 -25.11
N HIS A 35 -9.40 19.47 -25.06
CA HIS A 35 -10.14 19.87 -26.25
C HIS A 35 -9.36 20.87 -27.11
N ALA A 36 -8.73 21.88 -26.50
CA ALA A 36 -7.89 22.84 -27.22
C ALA A 36 -6.67 22.17 -27.87
N THR A 37 -6.03 21.22 -27.17
CA THR A 37 -4.91 20.42 -27.68
C THR A 37 -5.36 19.51 -28.83
N ALA A 38 -6.50 18.87 -28.71
CA ALA A 38 -7.09 18.04 -29.78
C ALA A 38 -7.38 18.90 -31.03
N ALA A 39 -7.98 20.07 -30.85
CA ALA A 39 -8.26 21.00 -31.96
C ALA A 39 -6.99 21.49 -32.68
N LEU A 40 -5.88 21.70 -31.96
CA LEU A 40 -4.59 22.05 -32.57
C LEU A 40 -4.02 20.97 -33.50
N THR A 41 -4.32 19.71 -33.22
CA THR A 41 -3.81 18.54 -33.94
C THR A 41 -4.84 17.90 -34.87
N ASP A 42 -6.06 18.47 -34.96
CA ASP A 42 -7.15 17.94 -35.79
C ASP A 42 -6.80 18.00 -37.27
N PRO A 43 -6.76 16.88 -37.98
CA PRO A 43 -6.50 16.85 -39.41
C PRO A 43 -7.47 17.70 -40.25
N ALA A 44 -8.73 17.82 -39.83
CA ALA A 44 -9.73 18.62 -40.53
C ALA A 44 -9.44 20.13 -40.43
N VAL A 45 -8.98 20.56 -39.25
CA VAL A 45 -8.55 21.95 -39.00
C VAL A 45 -7.30 22.25 -39.84
N LEU A 46 -6.32 21.35 -39.87
CA LEU A 46 -5.11 21.47 -40.66
C LEU A 46 -5.41 21.49 -42.17
N ALA A 47 -6.30 20.63 -42.65
CA ALA A 47 -6.75 20.59 -44.05
C ALA A 47 -7.56 21.84 -44.47
N GLY A 48 -8.13 22.55 -43.53
CA GLY A 48 -8.84 23.81 -43.76
C GLY A 48 -7.93 25.05 -43.93
N LEU A 49 -6.67 24.96 -43.47
CA LEU A 49 -5.71 26.07 -43.51
C LEU A 49 -5.47 26.66 -44.92
N PRO A 50 -5.33 25.85 -46.00
CA PRO A 50 -5.17 26.41 -47.36
C PRO A 50 -6.40 27.18 -47.87
N ARG A 51 -7.59 26.87 -47.35
CA ARG A 51 -8.86 27.53 -47.78
C ARG A 51 -9.07 28.89 -47.11
N ALA A 52 -8.53 29.06 -45.89
CA ALA A 52 -8.64 30.32 -45.13
C ALA A 52 -7.36 30.61 -44.33
N PRO A 53 -6.20 30.88 -45.00
CA PRO A 53 -4.89 30.85 -44.36
C PRO A 53 -4.75 31.89 -43.24
N VAL A 54 -5.23 33.09 -43.42
CA VAL A 54 -5.13 34.15 -42.40
C VAL A 54 -5.99 33.88 -41.16
N ALA A 55 -7.25 33.45 -41.36
CA ALA A 55 -8.15 33.13 -40.26
C ALA A 55 -7.69 31.85 -39.55
N GLY A 56 -7.27 30.82 -40.30
CA GLY A 56 -6.80 29.57 -39.75
C GLY A 56 -5.52 29.72 -38.93
N LEU A 57 -4.51 30.49 -39.42
CA LEU A 57 -3.30 30.78 -38.66
C LEU A 57 -3.55 31.62 -37.42
N ARG A 58 -4.49 32.58 -37.49
CA ARG A 58 -4.92 33.35 -36.30
C ARG A 58 -5.61 32.45 -35.25
N ALA A 59 -6.48 31.56 -35.66
CA ALA A 59 -7.18 30.64 -34.78
C ALA A 59 -6.19 29.66 -34.14
N GLN A 60 -5.29 29.04 -34.93
CA GLN A 60 -4.21 28.19 -34.41
C GLN A 60 -3.28 28.94 -33.47
N GLY A 61 -2.90 30.15 -33.80
CA GLY A 61 -2.06 30.98 -32.93
C GLY A 61 -2.76 31.37 -31.63
N ALA A 62 -4.09 31.56 -31.64
CA ALA A 62 -4.87 31.77 -30.43
C ALA A 62 -4.97 30.52 -29.55
N LEU A 63 -5.29 29.36 -30.16
CA LEU A 63 -5.30 28.08 -29.46
C LEU A 63 -3.92 27.70 -28.90
N ALA A 64 -2.87 27.88 -29.70
CA ALA A 64 -1.51 27.63 -29.25
C ALA A 64 -1.15 28.52 -28.05
N ARG A 65 -1.44 29.82 -28.10
CA ARG A 65 -1.23 30.72 -26.94
C ARG A 65 -2.06 30.32 -25.73
N ALA A 66 -3.33 29.94 -25.91
CA ALA A 66 -4.18 29.48 -24.81
C ALA A 66 -3.60 28.25 -24.09
N VAL A 67 -2.92 27.38 -24.80
CA VAL A 67 -2.33 26.15 -24.26
C VAL A 67 -0.90 26.38 -23.74
N THR A 68 -0.08 27.20 -24.41
CA THR A 68 1.38 27.33 -24.11
C THR A 68 1.74 28.53 -23.25
N HIS A 69 0.84 29.51 -23.05
CA HIS A 69 1.14 30.67 -22.22
C HIS A 69 1.34 30.27 -20.76
N GLY A 70 2.29 30.89 -20.06
CA GLY A 70 2.60 30.57 -18.66
C GLY A 70 1.44 30.73 -17.66
N SER A 71 0.34 31.43 -18.05
CA SER A 71 -0.93 31.48 -17.34
C SER A 71 -2.07 30.82 -18.14
N GLY A 72 -1.74 30.01 -19.14
CA GLY A 72 -2.69 29.36 -20.03
C GLY A 72 -3.21 28.04 -19.47
N LEU A 73 -4.06 27.39 -20.28
CA LEU A 73 -4.70 26.12 -19.90
C LEU A 73 -3.70 24.98 -19.66
N GLY A 74 -2.50 25.06 -20.22
CA GLY A 74 -1.50 24.00 -20.22
C GLY A 74 -1.78 22.90 -21.25
N TYR A 75 -0.79 22.06 -21.52
CA TYR A 75 -0.98 20.87 -22.36
C TYR A 75 -1.65 19.75 -21.54
N ALA A 76 -2.81 19.30 -21.98
CA ALA A 76 -3.40 18.07 -21.48
C ALA A 76 -3.23 16.96 -22.51
N PRO A 77 -2.68 15.78 -22.19
CA PRO A 77 -2.54 14.68 -23.13
C PRO A 77 -3.92 14.13 -23.52
N ALA A 78 -4.38 14.45 -24.72
CA ALA A 78 -5.40 13.64 -25.39
C ALA A 78 -4.71 12.35 -25.84
N GLY A 79 -5.09 11.19 -25.30
CA GLY A 79 -4.42 9.90 -25.37
C GLY A 79 -3.71 9.58 -26.68
N GLY A 80 -2.40 9.25 -26.60
CA GLY A 80 -1.58 8.83 -27.71
C GLY A 80 -0.08 9.09 -27.48
N ARG A 81 0.79 8.31 -28.15
CA ARG A 81 2.26 8.42 -28.00
C ARG A 81 2.84 9.82 -28.36
N LEU A 82 2.19 10.55 -29.26
CA LEU A 82 2.60 11.90 -29.64
C LEU A 82 2.27 12.97 -28.58
N ALA A 83 1.19 12.75 -27.82
CA ALA A 83 0.81 13.63 -26.72
C ALA A 83 1.83 13.60 -25.57
N THR A 84 2.47 12.45 -25.34
CA THR A 84 3.54 12.31 -24.33
C THR A 84 4.79 13.13 -24.72
N VAL A 85 5.09 13.27 -26.02
CA VAL A 85 6.20 14.10 -26.51
C VAL A 85 5.87 15.59 -26.42
N ALA A 86 4.64 15.97 -26.73
CA ALA A 86 4.19 17.37 -26.61
C ALA A 86 4.10 17.82 -25.14
N ALA A 87 3.63 16.94 -24.24
CA ALA A 87 3.64 17.20 -22.80
C ALA A 87 5.07 17.36 -22.24
N ARG A 88 6.03 16.56 -22.74
CA ARG A 88 7.44 16.69 -22.37
C ARG A 88 8.07 18.00 -22.85
N LEU A 89 7.68 18.46 -24.04
CA LEU A 89 8.16 19.74 -24.57
C LEU A 89 7.51 20.93 -23.84
N GLY A 90 6.28 20.79 -23.35
CA GLY A 90 5.59 21.80 -22.54
C GLY A 90 6.16 21.91 -21.13
N ALA A 91 6.50 20.79 -20.51
CA ALA A 91 7.16 20.75 -19.20
C ALA A 91 8.56 21.38 -19.22
N LEU A 92 9.29 21.25 -20.34
CA LEU A 92 10.59 21.94 -20.54
C LEU A 92 10.45 23.47 -20.66
N ALA A 93 9.23 24.00 -20.83
CA ALA A 93 8.98 25.43 -20.91
C ALA A 93 8.69 26.10 -19.55
N GLY A 94 8.72 25.37 -18.45
CA GLY A 94 8.66 25.90 -17.07
C GLY A 94 7.34 26.61 -16.71
N ALA A 95 6.26 26.39 -17.44
CA ALA A 95 4.97 27.02 -17.19
C ALA A 95 4.02 26.05 -16.48
N GLU A 96 3.79 26.26 -15.19
CA GLU A 96 2.72 25.59 -14.46
C GLU A 96 1.36 25.86 -15.15
N SER A 97 0.63 24.79 -15.49
CA SER A 97 -0.69 24.94 -16.08
C SER A 97 -1.66 25.60 -15.08
N LEU A 98 -2.65 26.34 -15.59
CA LEU A 98 -3.69 26.93 -14.73
C LEU A 98 -4.38 25.86 -13.86
N ALA A 99 -4.63 24.68 -14.41
CA ALA A 99 -5.21 23.55 -13.68
C ALA A 99 -4.35 23.13 -12.48
N VAL A 100 -3.02 23.04 -12.65
CA VAL A 100 -2.08 22.70 -11.57
C VAL A 100 -2.10 23.77 -10.47
N ARG A 101 -2.09 25.05 -10.84
CA ARG A 101 -2.14 26.16 -9.87
C ARG A 101 -3.43 26.17 -9.05
N VAL A 102 -4.57 25.91 -9.70
CA VAL A 102 -5.87 25.79 -9.03
C VAL A 102 -5.88 24.60 -8.09
N LEU A 103 -5.37 23.47 -8.54
CA LEU A 103 -5.31 22.25 -7.74
C LEU A 103 -4.33 22.37 -6.56
N ALA A 104 -3.19 23.02 -6.75
CA ALA A 104 -2.26 23.34 -5.67
C ALA A 104 -2.92 24.23 -4.60
N THR A 105 -3.79 25.17 -5.01
CA THR A 105 -4.58 25.98 -4.07
C THR A 105 -5.58 25.13 -3.30
N SER A 106 -6.27 24.19 -3.96
CA SER A 106 -7.14 23.22 -3.29
C SER A 106 -6.40 22.43 -2.22
N LEU A 107 -5.20 21.88 -2.55
CA LEU A 107 -4.38 21.13 -1.58
C LEU A 107 -3.97 21.99 -0.38
N ARG A 108 -3.62 23.27 -0.59
CA ARG A 108 -3.31 24.19 0.52
C ARG A 108 -4.51 24.44 1.43
N LEU A 109 -5.72 24.58 0.87
CA LEU A 109 -6.95 24.69 1.66
C LEU A 109 -7.24 23.40 2.46
N ARG A 110 -6.98 22.25 1.89
CA ARG A 110 -7.11 20.95 2.58
C ARG A 110 -6.14 20.85 3.76
N ILE A 111 -4.89 21.20 3.57
CA ILE A 111 -3.89 21.26 4.65
C ILE A 111 -4.35 22.24 5.74
N ALA A 112 -4.85 23.42 5.36
CA ALA A 112 -5.38 24.40 6.31
C ALA A 112 -6.60 23.89 7.09
N ALA A 113 -7.48 23.13 6.44
CA ALA A 113 -8.63 22.50 7.09
C ALA A 113 -8.21 21.45 8.13
N VAL A 114 -7.22 20.62 7.79
CA VAL A 114 -6.64 19.62 8.72
C VAL A 114 -5.93 20.28 9.88
N ALA A 115 -5.25 21.39 9.65
CA ALA A 115 -4.54 22.14 10.69
C ALA A 115 -5.44 22.72 11.78
N LEU A 116 -6.75 22.82 11.56
CA LEU A 116 -7.70 23.21 12.61
C LEU A 116 -7.85 22.10 13.68
N ASP A 117 -7.75 20.84 13.30
CA ASP A 117 -7.76 19.71 14.24
C ASP A 117 -6.35 19.34 14.72
N HIS A 118 -5.32 19.74 13.97
CA HIS A 118 -3.91 19.44 14.19
C HIS A 118 -3.09 20.73 14.28
N PRO A 119 -3.19 21.49 15.39
CA PRO A 119 -2.53 22.80 15.53
C PRO A 119 -1.00 22.72 15.40
N GLU A 120 -0.38 21.57 15.63
CA GLU A 120 1.05 21.36 15.44
C GLU A 120 1.50 21.61 13.99
N LEU A 121 0.63 21.42 12.99
CA LEU A 121 0.92 21.71 11.58
C LEU A 121 1.17 23.20 11.31
N THR A 122 0.67 24.08 12.18
CA THR A 122 0.84 25.54 12.08
C THR A 122 1.71 26.13 13.18
N THR A 123 1.94 25.41 14.27
CA THR A 123 2.71 25.91 15.43
C THR A 123 4.12 25.33 15.52
N ASP A 124 4.35 24.12 14.96
CA ASP A 124 5.68 23.53 14.93
C ASP A 124 6.54 24.14 13.81
N PRO A 125 7.65 24.82 14.12
CA PRO A 125 8.46 25.50 13.12
C PRO A 125 9.09 24.57 12.06
N ALA A 126 9.27 23.28 12.38
CA ALA A 126 9.84 22.32 11.44
C ALA A 126 8.77 21.84 10.45
N LEU A 127 7.56 21.57 10.93
CA LEU A 127 6.40 21.19 10.08
C LEU A 127 6.00 22.35 9.18
N VAL A 128 5.86 23.56 9.72
CA VAL A 128 5.52 24.76 8.95
C VAL A 128 6.53 24.97 7.81
N ARG A 129 7.85 24.95 8.13
CA ARG A 129 8.90 25.10 7.11
C ARG A 129 8.87 24.01 6.06
N LEU A 130 8.58 22.75 6.44
CA LEU A 130 8.48 21.65 5.49
C LEU A 130 7.30 21.86 4.54
N ILE A 131 6.13 22.18 5.07
CA ILE A 131 4.90 22.43 4.29
C ILE A 131 5.08 23.63 3.36
N GLU A 132 5.60 24.73 3.88
CA GLU A 132 5.87 25.95 3.09
C GLU A 132 6.92 25.72 1.99
N ALA A 133 7.99 24.98 2.30
CA ALA A 133 9.02 24.67 1.30
C ALA A 133 8.49 23.74 0.20
N ALA A 134 7.68 22.73 0.58
CA ALA A 134 7.01 21.86 -0.40
C ALA A 134 6.00 22.64 -1.26
N ALA A 135 5.26 23.56 -0.65
CA ALA A 135 4.29 24.41 -1.35
C ALA A 135 4.91 25.47 -2.28
N ALA A 136 6.19 25.77 -2.11
CA ALA A 136 6.93 26.78 -2.87
C ALA A 136 8.01 26.17 -3.78
N ASP A 137 7.99 24.85 -4.01
CA ASP A 137 8.96 24.10 -4.81
C ASP A 137 10.43 24.36 -4.40
N ARG A 138 10.66 24.51 -3.08
CA ARG A 138 11.99 24.76 -2.53
C ARG A 138 12.61 23.47 -2.01
N ASP A 139 12.99 22.57 -2.90
CA ASP A 139 13.45 21.21 -2.61
C ASP A 139 14.53 21.11 -1.55
N LEU A 140 15.60 21.92 -1.67
CA LEU A 140 16.69 21.90 -0.70
C LEU A 140 16.23 22.32 0.70
N GLU A 141 15.25 23.21 0.77
CA GLU A 141 14.69 23.69 2.02
C GLU A 141 13.74 22.65 2.63
N ALA A 142 12.90 22.02 1.79
CA ALA A 142 12.03 20.92 2.18
C ALA A 142 12.85 19.72 2.72
N VAL A 143 13.92 19.34 2.03
CA VAL A 143 14.84 18.27 2.49
C VAL A 143 15.52 18.65 3.81
N ARG A 144 15.96 19.90 3.97
CA ARG A 144 16.56 20.38 5.23
C ARG A 144 15.55 20.37 6.37
N ALA A 145 14.32 20.82 6.13
CA ALA A 145 13.25 20.83 7.12
C ALA A 145 12.85 19.39 7.51
N LEU A 146 12.68 18.49 6.55
CA LEU A 146 12.43 17.07 6.80
C LEU A 146 13.58 16.43 7.61
N ARG A 147 14.83 16.71 7.25
CA ARG A 147 15.99 16.20 7.98
C ARG A 147 16.06 16.74 9.41
N ALA A 148 15.70 17.99 9.62
CA ALA A 148 15.59 18.57 10.96
C ALA A 148 14.48 17.88 11.77
N LEU A 149 13.30 17.69 11.19
CA LEU A 149 12.18 17.00 11.80
C LEU A 149 12.54 15.55 12.19
N LEU A 150 13.22 14.83 11.28
CA LEU A 150 13.70 13.46 11.53
C LEU A 150 14.75 13.42 12.65
N ARG A 151 15.64 14.41 12.71
CA ARG A 151 16.66 14.50 13.77
C ARG A 151 16.04 14.84 15.14
N ASP A 152 15.09 15.76 15.16
CA ASP A 152 14.57 16.33 16.41
C ASP A 152 13.48 15.43 17.01
N ARG A 153 12.69 14.72 16.18
CA ARG A 153 11.60 13.83 16.62
C ARG A 153 11.84 12.34 16.37
N GLY A 154 12.92 12.00 15.65
CA GLY A 154 13.10 10.66 15.11
C GLY A 154 12.16 10.37 13.93
N ALA A 155 12.45 9.30 13.17
CA ALA A 155 11.66 8.94 11.99
C ALA A 155 10.18 8.67 12.33
N VAL A 156 9.95 7.98 13.43
CA VAL A 156 8.61 7.62 13.90
C VAL A 156 7.77 8.86 14.22
N GLY A 157 8.33 9.79 15.00
CA GLY A 157 7.64 11.02 15.38
C GLY A 157 7.41 11.97 14.20
N ALA A 158 8.33 12.01 13.24
CA ALA A 158 8.19 12.79 12.02
C ALA A 158 7.07 12.26 11.12
N LEU A 159 7.01 10.94 10.90
CA LEU A 159 5.96 10.30 10.09
C LEU A 159 4.58 10.47 10.73
N SER A 160 4.48 10.28 12.06
CA SER A 160 3.22 10.47 12.76
C SER A 160 2.71 11.92 12.69
N ALA A 161 3.61 12.89 12.82
CA ALA A 161 3.25 14.32 12.74
C ALA A 161 2.84 14.75 11.32
N LEU A 162 3.34 14.09 10.28
CA LEU A 162 2.98 14.37 8.88
C LEU A 162 1.77 13.56 8.41
N ALA A 163 1.44 12.46 9.07
CA ALA A 163 0.40 11.53 8.62
C ALA A 163 -0.92 12.23 8.23
N PRO A 164 -1.45 13.20 9.00
CA PRO A 164 -2.72 13.85 8.68
C PRO A 164 -2.74 14.60 7.34
N VAL A 165 -1.57 15.04 6.85
CA VAL A 165 -1.42 15.82 5.61
C VAL A 165 -0.40 15.21 4.64
N PHE A 166 -0.03 13.96 4.87
CA PHE A 166 1.05 13.32 4.10
C PHE A 166 0.74 13.25 2.61
N GLY A 167 -0.47 12.83 2.24
CA GLY A 167 -0.92 12.76 0.86
C GLY A 167 -0.93 14.12 0.18
N GLU A 168 -1.47 15.13 0.86
CA GLU A 168 -1.57 16.50 0.35
C GLU A 168 -0.20 17.14 0.11
N VAL A 169 0.74 16.96 1.04
CA VAL A 169 2.10 17.52 0.93
C VAL A 169 2.85 16.84 -0.23
N LEU A 170 2.75 15.52 -0.35
CA LEU A 170 3.38 14.78 -1.46
C LEU A 170 2.77 15.17 -2.82
N ALA A 171 1.44 15.27 -2.91
CA ALA A 171 0.77 15.65 -4.14
C ALA A 171 1.09 17.11 -4.51
N LEU A 172 1.11 18.01 -3.53
CA LEU A 172 1.45 19.40 -3.74
C LEU A 172 2.87 19.56 -4.30
N ARG A 173 3.85 18.86 -3.69
CA ARG A 173 5.21 18.83 -4.18
C ARG A 173 5.32 18.27 -5.59
N ALA A 174 4.71 17.11 -5.84
CA ALA A 174 4.80 16.43 -7.13
C ALA A 174 4.09 17.18 -8.26
N LEU A 175 3.07 17.99 -7.97
CA LEU A 175 2.43 18.87 -8.96
C LEU A 175 3.28 20.09 -9.33
N LEU A 176 4.17 20.52 -8.43
CA LEU A 176 4.97 21.74 -8.58
C LEU A 176 6.44 21.46 -8.98
N ASP A 177 6.89 20.21 -8.86
CA ASP A 177 8.24 19.83 -9.27
C ASP A 177 8.34 19.68 -10.80
N GLU A 178 9.57 19.63 -11.31
CA GLU A 178 9.84 19.49 -12.75
C GLU A 178 9.77 18.02 -13.24
N ASN A 179 9.27 17.09 -12.42
CA ASN A 179 9.25 15.67 -12.77
C ASN A 179 7.89 15.23 -13.37
N PRO A 180 7.74 15.15 -14.70
CA PRO A 180 6.46 14.79 -15.34
C PRO A 180 6.05 13.32 -15.11
N LEU A 181 6.87 12.50 -14.45
CA LEU A 181 6.56 11.09 -14.20
C LEU A 181 5.62 10.92 -13.01
N ASN A 182 5.62 11.86 -12.07
CA ASN A 182 4.79 11.82 -10.85
C ASN A 182 3.51 12.67 -10.94
N ASP A 183 3.40 13.58 -11.95
CA ASP A 183 2.23 14.44 -12.15
C ASP A 183 0.88 13.69 -12.14
N ALA A 184 0.84 12.53 -12.80
CA ALA A 184 -0.38 11.75 -12.89
C ALA A 184 -0.82 11.21 -11.52
N ALA A 185 0.13 10.77 -10.69
CA ALA A 185 -0.14 10.31 -9.33
C ALA A 185 -0.58 11.47 -8.44
N ALA A 186 0.12 12.59 -8.52
CA ALA A 186 -0.22 13.81 -7.79
C ALA A 186 -1.62 14.31 -8.15
N TRP A 187 -1.96 14.29 -9.44
CA TRP A 187 -3.30 14.62 -9.92
C TRP A 187 -4.38 13.72 -9.33
N LEU A 188 -4.16 12.40 -9.31
CA LEU A 188 -5.11 11.43 -8.75
C LEU A 188 -5.32 11.65 -7.25
N ILE A 189 -4.25 11.88 -6.49
CA ILE A 189 -4.33 12.19 -5.05
C ILE A 189 -5.13 13.49 -4.84
N ALA A 190 -4.77 14.53 -5.57
CA ALA A 190 -5.35 15.85 -5.40
C ALA A 190 -6.83 15.93 -5.81
N THR A 191 -7.24 15.16 -6.81
CA THR A 191 -8.64 15.14 -7.30
C THR A 191 -9.50 14.07 -6.65
N GLY A 192 -8.93 13.16 -5.86
CA GLY A 192 -9.67 11.98 -5.38
C GLY A 192 -10.14 11.07 -6.51
N GLY A 193 -9.52 11.17 -7.69
CA GLY A 193 -9.96 10.49 -8.92
C GLY A 193 -9.52 9.04 -9.06
N GLY A 194 -8.90 8.45 -8.07
CA GLY A 194 -8.45 7.08 -8.11
C GLY A 194 -7.27 6.79 -7.18
N TYR A 195 -6.76 5.57 -7.25
CA TYR A 195 -5.56 5.18 -6.50
C TYR A 195 -4.39 6.09 -6.86
N ALA A 196 -3.54 6.38 -5.88
CA ALA A 196 -2.18 6.82 -6.16
C ALA A 196 -1.47 5.68 -6.91
N THR A 197 -1.57 5.67 -8.22
CA THR A 197 -1.00 4.61 -9.07
C THR A 197 0.51 4.70 -9.21
N ALA A 198 1.13 5.72 -8.63
CA ALA A 198 2.57 5.89 -8.57
C ALA A 198 2.95 6.55 -7.25
N ASP A 199 4.15 6.23 -6.74
CA ASP A 199 4.79 6.99 -5.69
C ASP A 199 5.03 8.44 -6.18
N PRO A 200 4.48 9.44 -5.49
CA PRO A 200 4.58 10.83 -5.94
C PRO A 200 6.01 11.41 -5.87
N ILE A 201 6.96 10.74 -5.20
CA ILE A 201 8.37 11.17 -5.16
C ILE A 201 9.14 10.59 -6.35
N THR A 202 8.97 9.30 -6.63
CA THR A 202 9.77 8.58 -7.63
C THR A 202 9.06 8.39 -8.96
N GLY A 203 7.75 8.57 -9.02
CA GLY A 203 6.90 8.25 -10.17
C GLY A 203 6.77 6.75 -10.46
N ILE A 204 7.26 5.87 -9.57
CA ILE A 204 7.13 4.42 -9.74
C ILE A 204 5.68 4.02 -9.45
N SER A 205 5.04 3.34 -10.38
CA SER A 205 3.67 2.89 -10.21
C SER A 205 3.56 1.85 -9.10
N ASN A 206 2.71 2.11 -8.11
CA ASN A 206 2.37 1.15 -7.07
C ASN A 206 1.78 -0.14 -7.66
N ARG A 207 1.11 -0.08 -8.81
CA ARG A 207 0.64 -1.25 -9.55
C ARG A 207 1.79 -2.08 -10.11
N ILE A 208 2.92 -1.47 -10.52
CA ILE A 208 4.11 -2.21 -10.95
C ILE A 208 4.68 -2.99 -9.76
N ILE A 209 4.73 -2.38 -8.58
CA ILE A 209 5.16 -3.06 -7.35
C ILE A 209 4.21 -4.21 -7.03
N ALA A 210 2.91 -3.99 -7.10
CA ALA A 210 1.89 -5.01 -6.86
C ALA A 210 1.95 -6.19 -7.85
N VAL A 211 2.32 -5.95 -9.12
CA VAL A 211 2.50 -7.01 -10.13
C VAL A 211 3.73 -7.88 -9.85
N LEU A 212 4.66 -7.43 -9.01
CA LEU A 212 5.77 -8.27 -8.52
C LEU A 212 5.28 -9.34 -7.54
N ASP A 213 4.13 -9.12 -6.91
CA ASP A 213 3.44 -10.12 -6.09
C ASP A 213 2.78 -11.17 -6.99
N ARG A 214 3.50 -12.26 -7.22
CA ARG A 214 3.10 -13.36 -8.11
C ARG A 214 2.43 -14.52 -7.38
N GLY A 215 2.12 -14.35 -6.11
CA GLY A 215 1.45 -15.36 -5.30
C GLY A 215 0.11 -15.78 -5.91
N GLU A 216 -0.20 -17.07 -5.90
CA GLU A 216 -1.52 -17.56 -6.26
C GLU A 216 -2.53 -17.38 -5.12
N GLY A 217 -2.03 -17.28 -3.88
CA GLY A 217 -2.79 -17.22 -2.66
C GLY A 217 -3.46 -18.56 -2.33
N GLY A 218 -2.97 -19.27 -1.35
CA GLY A 218 -3.51 -20.55 -0.87
C GLY A 218 -3.84 -20.51 0.60
N ALA A 219 -4.61 -21.49 1.08
CA ALA A 219 -4.97 -21.61 2.47
C ALA A 219 -4.90 -23.07 2.93
N ARG A 220 -4.42 -23.31 4.14
CA ARG A 220 -4.37 -24.62 4.78
C ARG A 220 -4.88 -24.53 6.21
N ARG A 221 -5.73 -25.48 6.62
CA ARG A 221 -6.21 -25.57 8.00
C ARG A 221 -5.06 -25.72 8.97
N VAL A 222 -5.12 -25.00 10.07
CA VAL A 222 -4.22 -25.13 11.20
C VAL A 222 -5.04 -24.94 12.48
N GLU A 223 -4.63 -25.61 13.54
CA GLU A 223 -5.27 -25.40 14.83
C GLU A 223 -4.66 -24.20 15.55
N PRO A 224 -5.47 -23.34 16.18
CA PRO A 224 -4.97 -22.34 17.11
C PRO A 224 -4.23 -23.04 18.26
N GLY A 225 -3.12 -22.44 18.70
CA GLY A 225 -2.41 -22.98 19.87
C GLY A 225 -3.28 -23.01 21.13
N PRO A 226 -3.00 -23.89 22.11
CA PRO A 226 -3.81 -23.97 23.33
C PRO A 226 -3.93 -22.63 24.07
N ALA A 227 -2.84 -21.88 24.15
CA ALA A 227 -2.81 -20.56 24.78
C ALA A 227 -3.60 -19.50 23.98
N GLU A 228 -3.67 -19.64 22.65
CA GLU A 228 -4.48 -18.78 21.78
C GLU A 228 -5.96 -19.11 21.95
N SER A 229 -6.30 -20.40 21.88
CA SER A 229 -7.69 -20.89 22.00
C SER A 229 -8.37 -20.40 23.26
N GLY A 230 -7.66 -20.35 24.39
CA GLY A 230 -8.19 -19.84 25.67
C GLY A 230 -8.38 -18.31 25.70
N ARG A 231 -7.82 -17.58 24.73
CA ARG A 231 -7.93 -16.11 24.63
C ARG A 231 -8.91 -15.64 23.57
N LEU A 232 -9.31 -16.54 22.66
CA LEU A 232 -10.30 -16.21 21.63
C LEU A 232 -11.66 -15.96 22.27
N SER A 233 -12.40 -14.99 21.71
CA SER A 233 -13.73 -14.64 22.19
C SER A 233 -14.70 -15.82 22.04
N SER A 234 -15.61 -16.00 23.00
CA SER A 234 -16.68 -16.99 22.94
C SER A 234 -17.98 -16.45 22.34
N HIS A 235 -18.08 -15.13 22.22
CA HIS A 235 -19.25 -14.43 21.69
C HIS A 235 -18.85 -13.40 20.66
N GLY A 236 -19.70 -13.19 19.66
CA GLY A 236 -19.50 -12.19 18.63
C GLY A 236 -19.70 -10.76 19.15
N SER A 237 -18.77 -9.89 18.89
CA SER A 237 -18.82 -8.43 19.07
C SER A 237 -17.69 -7.80 18.28
N LEU A 238 -17.75 -6.49 18.01
CA LEU A 238 -16.67 -5.79 17.32
C LEU A 238 -15.33 -5.98 18.03
N LEU A 239 -15.26 -5.66 19.34
CA LEU A 239 -14.03 -5.79 20.12
C LEU A 239 -13.59 -7.26 20.26
N GLY A 240 -14.52 -8.20 20.34
CA GLY A 240 -14.22 -9.63 20.36
C GLY A 240 -13.53 -10.06 19.06
N PHE A 241 -14.07 -9.67 17.91
CA PHE A 241 -13.49 -10.00 16.60
C PHE A 241 -12.13 -9.35 16.37
N LEU A 242 -11.95 -8.08 16.75
CA LEU A 242 -10.65 -7.39 16.67
C LEU A 242 -9.65 -8.00 17.66
N GLY A 243 -10.10 -8.37 18.88
CA GLY A 243 -9.29 -9.07 19.87
C GLY A 243 -8.80 -10.43 19.37
N ASP A 244 -9.63 -11.17 18.66
CA ASP A 244 -9.24 -12.44 18.02
C ASP A 244 -8.14 -12.21 16.95
N ILE A 245 -8.23 -11.13 16.16
CA ILE A 245 -7.17 -10.73 15.22
C ILE A 245 -5.86 -10.44 15.98
N SER A 246 -5.94 -9.74 17.11
CA SER A 246 -4.76 -9.49 17.97
C SER A 246 -4.18 -10.80 18.52
N VAL A 247 -5.01 -11.74 18.94
CA VAL A 247 -4.58 -13.03 19.51
C VAL A 247 -3.79 -13.86 18.50
N ILE A 248 -4.29 -14.00 17.26
CA ILE A 248 -3.56 -14.75 16.21
C ILE A 248 -2.37 -13.98 15.65
N GLY A 249 -2.38 -12.65 15.80
CA GLY A 249 -1.32 -11.75 15.40
C GLY A 249 -0.97 -11.84 13.90
N THR A 250 0.13 -11.20 13.54
CA THR A 250 0.64 -11.16 12.15
C THR A 250 1.51 -12.38 11.82
N THR A 251 0.96 -13.58 11.96
CA THR A 251 1.69 -14.86 11.83
C THR A 251 1.48 -15.58 10.51
N GLY A 252 0.85 -14.94 9.53
CA GLY A 252 0.50 -15.57 8.25
C GLY A 252 -0.80 -16.39 8.34
N ARG A 253 -1.65 -16.11 9.35
CA ARG A 253 -2.89 -16.83 9.59
C ARG A 253 -4.10 -15.92 9.55
N VAL A 254 -5.28 -16.53 9.36
CA VAL A 254 -6.60 -15.90 9.44
C VAL A 254 -7.54 -16.79 10.24
N LEU A 255 -8.62 -16.22 10.76
CA LEU A 255 -9.67 -16.97 11.46
C LEU A 255 -10.98 -16.93 10.68
N LEU A 256 -11.65 -18.07 10.61
CA LEU A 256 -13.03 -18.20 10.19
C LEU A 256 -13.85 -18.71 11.36
N ARG A 257 -14.96 -18.05 11.61
CA ARG A 257 -15.83 -18.36 12.74
C ARG A 257 -17.28 -18.52 12.30
N SER A 258 -17.99 -19.42 12.94
CA SER A 258 -19.44 -19.51 12.82
C SER A 258 -20.05 -19.01 14.12
N VAL A 259 -21.01 -18.11 14.00
CA VAL A 259 -21.72 -17.46 15.10
C VAL A 259 -23.19 -17.82 15.00
N GLU A 260 -23.76 -18.31 16.06
CA GLU A 260 -25.22 -18.47 16.22
C GLU A 260 -25.79 -17.11 16.64
N GLY A 261 -26.45 -16.42 15.72
CA GLY A 261 -27.02 -15.10 15.97
C GLY A 261 -28.15 -15.10 16.99
N PRO A 262 -28.63 -13.94 17.44
CA PRO A 262 -29.75 -13.82 18.36
C PRO A 262 -31.06 -14.46 17.84
N ASP A 263 -31.17 -14.59 16.53
CA ASP A 263 -32.30 -15.23 15.81
C ASP A 263 -32.10 -16.74 15.60
N GLY A 264 -31.06 -17.34 16.18
CA GLY A 264 -30.71 -18.76 16.04
C GLY A 264 -30.09 -19.13 14.68
N VAL A 265 -29.87 -18.16 13.79
CA VAL A 265 -29.26 -18.39 12.46
C VAL A 265 -27.73 -18.40 12.57
N ILE A 266 -27.13 -19.46 11.98
CA ILE A 266 -25.66 -19.54 11.93
C ILE A 266 -25.14 -18.67 10.78
N ARG A 267 -24.31 -17.69 11.12
CA ARG A 267 -23.61 -16.80 10.21
C ARG A 267 -22.10 -16.96 10.36
N HIS A 268 -21.36 -16.44 9.39
CA HIS A 268 -19.93 -16.65 9.34
C HIS A 268 -19.17 -15.32 9.39
N VAL A 269 -18.00 -15.34 10.03
CA VAL A 269 -17.12 -14.17 10.13
C VAL A 269 -15.72 -14.55 9.66
N VAL A 270 -15.17 -13.77 8.74
CA VAL A 270 -13.78 -13.84 8.30
C VAL A 270 -12.99 -12.74 9.01
N GLN A 271 -11.93 -13.10 9.70
CA GLN A 271 -11.09 -12.19 10.48
C GLN A 271 -9.67 -12.19 9.91
N ALA A 272 -9.28 -11.08 9.31
CA ALA A 272 -8.03 -10.94 8.55
C ALA A 272 -7.06 -9.98 9.24
N PRO A 273 -5.93 -10.46 9.78
CA PRO A 273 -4.87 -9.63 10.35
C PRO A 273 -4.14 -8.79 9.30
N GLY A 274 -3.37 -7.84 9.80
CA GLY A 274 -2.48 -7.04 8.99
C GLY A 274 -1.25 -7.79 8.47
N MET A 275 -0.33 -7.02 7.89
CA MET A 275 0.90 -7.51 7.29
C MET A 275 1.78 -8.25 8.32
N ARG A 276 2.35 -9.36 7.88
CA ARG A 276 3.37 -10.09 8.62
C ARG A 276 4.69 -9.32 8.55
N ALA A 277 5.18 -8.84 9.69
CA ALA A 277 6.51 -8.25 9.77
C ALA A 277 7.60 -9.29 9.48
N GLY A 278 8.60 -8.93 8.69
CA GLY A 278 9.76 -9.77 8.43
C GLY A 278 10.27 -9.71 7.00
N ARG A 279 10.24 -10.82 6.26
CA ARG A 279 10.82 -10.92 4.92
C ARG A 279 9.97 -10.23 3.87
N LEU A 280 10.63 -9.54 2.94
CA LEU A 280 10.00 -8.95 1.75
C LEU A 280 9.39 -10.01 0.81
N ASP A 281 9.92 -11.22 0.88
CA ASP A 281 9.59 -12.36 0.03
C ASP A 281 9.43 -13.59 0.93
N ALA A 282 8.38 -13.58 1.73
CA ALA A 282 7.95 -14.75 2.48
C ALA A 282 6.89 -15.48 1.65
N ASP A 283 6.83 -16.82 1.76
CA ASP A 283 5.71 -17.60 1.21
C ASP A 283 4.44 -17.28 2.01
N SER A 284 3.96 -16.03 1.88
CA SER A 284 2.79 -15.53 2.60
C SER A 284 2.20 -14.33 1.89
N PRO A 285 0.92 -14.36 1.52
CA PRO A 285 0.23 -13.23 0.92
C PRO A 285 0.00 -12.06 1.91
N GLN A 286 0.47 -12.21 3.14
CA GLN A 286 0.49 -11.16 4.17
C GLN A 286 1.86 -10.50 4.32
N ASP A 287 2.80 -10.73 3.41
CA ASP A 287 4.08 -10.01 3.39
C ASP A 287 3.93 -8.57 2.89
N LEU A 288 5.04 -7.85 2.73
CA LEU A 288 5.01 -6.46 2.27
C LEU A 288 4.44 -6.32 0.85
N LEU A 289 4.77 -7.25 -0.07
CA LEU A 289 4.24 -7.23 -1.44
C LEU A 289 2.73 -7.51 -1.43
N GLY A 290 2.28 -8.48 -0.63
CA GLY A 290 0.88 -8.80 -0.43
C GLY A 290 0.09 -7.65 0.21
N ALA A 291 0.71 -6.86 1.08
CA ALA A 291 0.10 -5.66 1.64
C ALA A 291 -0.10 -4.59 0.55
N PHE A 292 0.92 -4.33 -0.28
CA PHE A 292 0.80 -3.40 -1.40
C PHE A 292 -0.21 -3.87 -2.44
N SER A 293 -0.18 -5.15 -2.83
CA SER A 293 -1.14 -5.68 -3.80
C SER A 293 -2.57 -5.62 -3.27
N SER A 294 -2.79 -5.85 -1.98
CA SER A 294 -4.10 -5.72 -1.35
C SER A 294 -4.62 -4.28 -1.36
N ALA A 295 -3.75 -3.29 -1.17
CA ALA A 295 -4.13 -1.88 -1.21
C ALA A 295 -4.54 -1.42 -2.62
N VAL A 296 -3.77 -1.79 -3.67
CA VAL A 296 -3.89 -1.17 -5.02
C VAL A 296 -4.53 -2.05 -6.08
N LEU A 297 -4.68 -3.37 -5.86
CA LEU A 297 -5.34 -4.29 -6.80
C LEU A 297 -6.75 -4.62 -6.34
N ASP A 298 -7.63 -4.94 -7.29
CA ASP A 298 -8.98 -5.41 -7.00
C ASP A 298 -8.99 -6.88 -6.55
N SER A 299 -7.98 -7.66 -6.92
CA SER A 299 -7.75 -9.03 -6.48
C SER A 299 -6.28 -9.23 -6.15
N SER A 300 -5.99 -9.50 -4.91
CA SER A 300 -4.64 -9.78 -4.40
C SER A 300 -4.46 -11.27 -4.06
N PRO A 301 -3.23 -11.78 -3.96
CA PRO A 301 -2.99 -13.12 -3.43
C PRO A 301 -3.67 -13.31 -2.06
N TYR A 302 -3.68 -12.28 -1.22
CA TYR A 302 -4.32 -12.33 0.09
C TYR A 302 -5.84 -12.54 -0.03
N SER A 303 -6.55 -11.77 -0.86
CA SER A 303 -8.00 -11.96 -1.04
C SER A 303 -8.32 -13.32 -1.67
N ARG A 304 -7.49 -13.82 -2.61
CA ARG A 304 -7.66 -15.17 -3.18
C ARG A 304 -7.45 -16.27 -2.14
N ALA A 305 -6.44 -16.09 -1.26
CA ALA A 305 -6.22 -17.02 -0.15
C ALA A 305 -7.40 -17.04 0.84
N LEU A 306 -7.99 -15.87 1.14
CA LEU A 306 -9.21 -15.78 1.94
C LEU A 306 -10.38 -16.52 1.29
N ALA A 307 -10.60 -16.33 -0.03
CA ALA A 307 -11.65 -17.04 -0.77
C ALA A 307 -11.48 -18.57 -0.70
N ARG A 308 -10.24 -19.06 -0.82
CA ARG A 308 -9.92 -20.50 -0.68
C ARG A 308 -10.14 -21.00 0.74
N ALA A 309 -9.79 -20.21 1.76
CA ALA A 309 -10.08 -20.55 3.17
C ALA A 309 -11.58 -20.66 3.43
N VAL A 310 -12.38 -19.70 2.90
CA VAL A 310 -13.86 -19.73 3.01
C VAL A 310 -14.44 -20.96 2.33
N ALA A 311 -13.96 -21.30 1.14
CA ALA A 311 -14.40 -22.49 0.40
C ALA A 311 -14.06 -23.78 1.16
N ASP A 312 -12.84 -23.90 1.70
CA ASP A 312 -12.41 -25.07 2.48
C ASP A 312 -13.11 -25.16 3.84
N TYR A 313 -13.47 -24.04 4.45
CA TYR A 313 -14.25 -24.02 5.70
C TYR A 313 -15.62 -24.67 5.51
N GLY A 314 -16.16 -24.67 4.30
CA GLY A 314 -17.41 -25.31 3.94
C GLY A 314 -18.63 -24.45 4.28
N ILE A 315 -18.56 -23.15 4.07
CA ILE A 315 -19.70 -22.24 4.18
C ILE A 315 -20.71 -22.57 3.07
N PRO A 316 -22.01 -22.77 3.40
CA PRO A 316 -23.02 -23.04 2.39
C PRO A 316 -23.19 -21.86 1.40
N PRO A 317 -23.48 -22.13 0.11
CA PRO A 317 -23.88 -21.08 -0.82
C PRO A 317 -25.09 -20.30 -0.29
N GLY A 318 -25.06 -18.98 -0.48
CA GLY A 318 -26.10 -18.06 0.01
C GLY A 318 -26.02 -17.70 1.50
N ALA A 319 -25.10 -18.32 2.26
CA ALA A 319 -24.93 -17.98 3.67
C ALA A 319 -24.38 -16.56 3.83
N GLU A 320 -24.77 -15.93 4.95
CA GLU A 320 -24.36 -14.58 5.32
C GLU A 320 -22.95 -14.59 5.93
N ILE A 321 -22.13 -13.66 5.45
CA ILE A 321 -20.73 -13.49 5.88
C ILE A 321 -20.49 -12.03 6.27
N ALA A 322 -19.85 -11.83 7.42
CA ALA A 322 -19.19 -10.59 7.79
C ALA A 322 -17.68 -10.69 7.55
N LEU A 323 -17.08 -9.65 7.01
CA LEU A 323 -15.66 -9.54 6.71
C LEU A 323 -15.05 -8.49 7.63
N ILE A 324 -14.08 -8.86 8.46
CA ILE A 324 -13.46 -7.96 9.43
C ILE A 324 -11.95 -8.03 9.24
N GLY A 325 -11.31 -6.88 9.01
CA GLY A 325 -9.87 -6.85 8.77
C GLY A 325 -9.17 -5.63 9.34
N HIS A 326 -7.89 -5.81 9.64
CA HIS A 326 -7.00 -4.76 10.10
C HIS A 326 -5.84 -4.56 9.10
N SER A 327 -5.46 -3.32 8.81
CA SER A 327 -4.30 -3.01 7.96
C SER A 327 -4.46 -3.64 6.56
N ALA A 328 -3.45 -4.34 6.06
CA ALA A 328 -3.52 -5.12 4.82
C ALA A 328 -4.70 -6.12 4.79
N GLY A 329 -5.09 -6.66 5.95
CA GLY A 329 -6.24 -7.55 6.08
C GLY A 329 -7.56 -6.85 5.77
N GLY A 330 -7.72 -5.58 6.16
CA GLY A 330 -8.90 -4.79 5.81
C GLY A 330 -8.99 -4.52 4.31
N ALA A 331 -7.88 -4.21 3.66
CA ALA A 331 -7.83 -4.08 2.20
C ALA A 331 -8.16 -5.42 1.50
N ALA A 332 -7.63 -6.54 2.00
CA ALA A 332 -7.89 -7.87 1.43
C ALA A 332 -9.36 -8.31 1.58
N VAL A 333 -10.00 -8.03 2.72
CA VAL A 333 -11.43 -8.37 2.90
C VAL A 333 -12.32 -7.47 2.04
N LEU A 334 -11.97 -6.21 1.80
CA LEU A 334 -12.70 -5.35 0.87
C LEU A 334 -12.49 -5.80 -0.59
N ASN A 335 -11.29 -6.29 -0.96
CA ASN A 335 -11.07 -6.94 -2.26
C ASN A 335 -12.00 -8.15 -2.41
N LEU A 336 -12.17 -8.94 -1.35
CA LEU A 336 -13.09 -10.09 -1.36
C LEU A 336 -14.56 -9.63 -1.49
N ALA A 337 -14.95 -8.54 -0.84
CA ALA A 337 -16.27 -7.94 -0.98
C ALA A 337 -16.55 -7.35 -2.38
N GLN A 338 -15.51 -7.00 -3.14
CA GLN A 338 -15.60 -6.54 -4.53
C GLN A 338 -15.70 -7.71 -5.52
N ASP A 339 -15.28 -8.90 -5.14
CA ASP A 339 -15.25 -10.07 -6.01
C ASP A 339 -16.68 -10.55 -6.30
N ARG A 340 -17.10 -10.40 -7.56
CA ARG A 340 -18.45 -10.75 -8.01
C ARG A 340 -18.73 -12.25 -7.94
N GLU A 341 -17.72 -13.09 -8.18
CA GLU A 341 -17.88 -14.55 -8.10
C GLU A 341 -18.07 -14.99 -6.65
N PHE A 342 -17.28 -14.42 -5.75
CA PHE A 342 -17.42 -14.63 -4.32
C PHE A 342 -18.79 -14.17 -3.79
N CYS A 343 -19.22 -12.95 -4.17
CA CYS A 343 -20.51 -12.38 -3.76
C CYS A 343 -21.72 -13.06 -4.42
N ALA A 344 -21.54 -13.68 -5.59
CA ALA A 344 -22.59 -14.52 -6.19
C ALA A 344 -22.79 -15.84 -5.42
N ARG A 345 -21.75 -16.35 -4.77
CA ARG A 345 -21.79 -17.58 -4.00
C ARG A 345 -22.18 -17.36 -2.54
N TYR A 346 -21.74 -16.27 -1.93
CA TYR A 346 -21.96 -15.94 -0.52
C TYR A 346 -22.55 -14.55 -0.39
N ARG A 347 -23.38 -14.36 0.63
CA ARG A 347 -23.97 -13.06 0.91
C ARG A 347 -23.08 -12.26 1.86
N VAL A 348 -22.25 -11.37 1.32
CA VAL A 348 -21.46 -10.45 2.13
C VAL A 348 -22.36 -9.34 2.64
N THR A 349 -22.70 -9.37 3.91
CA THR A 349 -23.63 -8.41 4.52
C THR A 349 -22.91 -7.23 5.18
N HIS A 350 -21.72 -7.48 5.75
CA HIS A 350 -20.95 -6.49 6.49
C HIS A 350 -19.47 -6.59 6.14
N ALA A 351 -18.81 -5.44 6.06
CA ALA A 351 -17.35 -5.33 5.97
C ALA A 351 -16.87 -4.26 6.94
N VAL A 352 -15.93 -4.60 7.80
CA VAL A 352 -15.32 -3.67 8.76
C VAL A 352 -13.81 -3.64 8.51
N ALA A 353 -13.29 -2.48 8.15
CA ALA A 353 -11.86 -2.25 7.91
C ALA A 353 -11.31 -1.29 8.96
N VAL A 354 -10.25 -1.68 9.64
CA VAL A 354 -9.63 -0.89 10.71
C VAL A 354 -8.18 -0.60 10.34
N GLY A 355 -7.79 0.68 10.31
CA GLY A 355 -6.44 1.11 9.96
C GLY A 355 -6.00 0.67 8.56
N SER A 356 -6.89 0.72 7.57
CA SER A 356 -6.70 0.06 6.27
C SER A 356 -6.85 1.03 5.10
N PRO A 357 -6.03 0.90 4.03
CA PRO A 357 -6.17 1.68 2.81
C PRO A 357 -7.32 1.11 1.96
N VAL A 358 -8.53 1.67 2.09
CA VAL A 358 -9.75 1.12 1.50
C VAL A 358 -10.61 2.12 0.73
N ASP A 359 -10.19 3.37 0.62
CA ASP A 359 -10.99 4.46 0.06
C ASP A 359 -11.45 4.25 -1.39
N PHE A 360 -10.75 3.43 -2.15
CA PHE A 360 -11.12 3.09 -3.53
C PHE A 360 -11.77 1.72 -3.69
N LYS A 361 -12.07 1.03 -2.59
CA LYS A 361 -12.74 -0.26 -2.63
C LYS A 361 -14.26 -0.07 -2.73
N ARG A 362 -14.93 -0.95 -3.47
CA ARG A 362 -16.40 -0.89 -3.63
C ARG A 362 -16.98 -2.30 -3.59
N PRO A 363 -17.76 -2.66 -2.58
CA PRO A 363 -18.44 -3.95 -2.56
C PRO A 363 -19.27 -4.19 -3.81
N ALA A 364 -19.27 -5.42 -4.31
CA ALA A 364 -20.04 -5.81 -5.49
C ALA A 364 -21.56 -5.74 -5.24
N ASP A 365 -22.00 -6.02 -4.00
CA ASP A 365 -23.37 -5.80 -3.56
C ASP A 365 -23.45 -4.43 -2.82
N PRO A 366 -24.18 -3.46 -3.36
CA PRO A 366 -24.33 -2.13 -2.73
C PRO A 366 -25.07 -2.18 -1.38
N ARG A 367 -25.74 -3.29 -1.04
CA ARG A 367 -26.38 -3.50 0.26
C ARG A 367 -25.38 -3.93 1.34
N THR A 368 -24.16 -4.31 0.98
CA THR A 368 -23.12 -4.59 1.96
C THR A 368 -22.86 -3.33 2.79
N TRP A 369 -23.12 -3.42 4.09
CA TRP A 369 -22.81 -2.34 5.00
C TRP A 369 -21.30 -2.29 5.27
N VAL A 370 -20.69 -1.13 5.16
CA VAL A 370 -19.24 -0.97 5.33
C VAL A 370 -18.96 0.03 6.45
N ALA A 371 -18.02 -0.34 7.33
CA ALA A 371 -17.40 0.58 8.29
C ALA A 371 -15.90 0.66 8.05
N ALA A 372 -15.37 1.88 8.05
CA ALA A 372 -13.94 2.16 8.02
C ALA A 372 -13.57 2.97 9.28
N VAL A 373 -12.58 2.48 10.03
CA VAL A 373 -12.10 3.16 11.25
C VAL A 373 -10.64 3.53 11.06
N THR A 374 -10.33 4.83 11.08
CA THR A 374 -9.02 5.38 10.76
C THR A 374 -8.54 6.33 11.85
N ASN A 375 -7.31 6.10 12.33
CA ASN A 375 -6.60 7.06 13.14
C ASN A 375 -5.78 7.99 12.23
N GLN A 376 -6.00 9.29 12.32
CA GLN A 376 -5.35 10.30 11.46
C GLN A 376 -3.81 10.36 11.62
N HIS A 377 -3.26 9.88 12.73
CA HIS A 377 -1.81 9.72 12.93
C HIS A 377 -1.25 8.42 12.37
N ASP A 378 -2.10 7.53 11.86
CA ASP A 378 -1.71 6.30 11.19
C ASP A 378 -1.52 6.55 9.69
N ILE A 379 -0.28 6.42 9.21
CA ILE A 379 0.04 6.62 7.80
C ILE A 379 -0.45 5.50 6.88
N ILE A 380 -0.75 4.31 7.42
CA ILE A 380 -1.08 3.15 6.59
C ILE A 380 -2.38 3.32 5.80
N PRO A 381 -3.49 3.82 6.39
CA PRO A 381 -4.70 4.09 5.61
C PRO A 381 -4.46 5.03 4.43
N THR A 382 -3.53 5.99 4.54
CA THR A 382 -3.26 6.97 3.48
C THR A 382 -2.46 6.44 2.30
N LEU A 383 -2.01 5.17 2.35
CA LEU A 383 -1.21 4.56 1.27
C LEU A 383 -1.98 4.35 -0.04
N ASP A 384 -3.29 4.46 -0.03
CA ASP A 384 -4.10 4.52 -1.25
C ASP A 384 -4.18 5.93 -1.87
N GLY A 385 -3.59 6.92 -1.22
CA GLY A 385 -3.52 8.31 -1.67
C GLY A 385 -4.61 9.21 -1.09
N GLN A 386 -5.42 8.72 -0.17
CA GLN A 386 -6.40 9.53 0.56
C GLN A 386 -6.04 9.55 2.05
N GLY A 387 -6.40 10.63 2.74
CA GLY A 387 -6.10 10.82 4.16
C GLY A 387 -7.06 11.81 4.80
N ALA A 388 -6.74 12.31 5.99
CA ALA A 388 -7.57 13.25 6.74
C ALA A 388 -7.92 14.53 5.98
N GLY A 389 -7.06 14.93 5.03
CA GLY A 389 -7.28 16.05 4.13
C GLY A 389 -8.20 15.73 2.93
N ALA A 390 -8.54 14.46 2.70
CA ALA A 390 -9.42 14.10 1.59
C ALA A 390 -10.79 14.75 1.75
N CYS A 391 -11.20 15.46 0.73
CA CYS A 391 -12.50 16.15 0.70
C CYS A 391 -13.50 15.51 -0.28
N ALA A 392 -13.09 14.46 -1.01
CA ALA A 392 -13.95 13.69 -1.88
C ALA A 392 -14.80 12.74 -1.03
N GLY A 393 -16.10 12.94 -0.99
CA GLY A 393 -17.04 11.99 -0.35
C GLY A 393 -17.18 10.72 -1.17
N LEU A 394 -16.16 9.86 -1.15
CA LEU A 394 -16.05 8.69 -2.01
C LEU A 394 -17.13 7.64 -1.73
N HIS A 395 -17.58 7.56 -0.48
CA HIS A 395 -18.50 6.53 -0.01
C HIS A 395 -19.59 7.12 0.93
N PRO A 396 -20.57 7.88 0.41
CA PRO A 396 -21.58 8.53 1.25
C PRO A 396 -22.45 7.54 2.04
N GLY A 397 -22.49 6.27 1.64
CA GLY A 397 -23.23 5.20 2.33
C GLY A 397 -22.41 4.40 3.34
N TRP A 398 -21.12 4.69 3.50
CA TRP A 398 -20.29 4.01 4.49
C TRP A 398 -20.34 4.70 5.84
N TYR A 399 -20.10 3.93 6.88
CA TYR A 399 -19.86 4.47 8.21
C TYR A 399 -18.35 4.69 8.38
N VAL A 400 -17.92 5.93 8.24
CA VAL A 400 -16.51 6.30 8.36
C VAL A 400 -16.27 6.94 9.71
N VAL A 401 -15.34 6.37 10.47
CA VAL A 401 -14.85 6.88 11.76
C VAL A 401 -13.42 7.34 11.56
N ASP A 402 -13.26 8.65 11.45
CA ASP A 402 -11.96 9.29 11.31
C ASP A 402 -11.66 10.09 12.59
N TYR A 403 -10.59 9.70 13.31
CA TYR A 403 -10.29 10.27 14.63
C TYR A 403 -8.81 10.52 14.81
N ALA A 404 -8.48 11.49 15.66
CA ALA A 404 -7.11 11.81 16.05
C ALA A 404 -6.77 11.21 17.42
N ASP A 405 -5.65 10.53 17.50
CA ASP A 405 -5.03 10.08 18.75
C ASP A 405 -3.62 10.68 18.88
N PRO A 406 -3.49 11.92 19.39
CA PRO A 406 -2.22 12.63 19.45
C PRO A 406 -1.22 12.04 20.47
N THR A 407 -1.67 11.09 21.30
CA THR A 407 -0.82 10.44 22.28
C THR A 407 0.00 9.29 21.71
N HIS A 408 -0.32 8.84 20.46
CA HIS A 408 0.28 7.66 19.86
C HIS A 408 1.02 7.98 18.58
N LEU A 409 2.26 7.51 18.54
CA LEU A 409 3.16 7.64 17.40
C LEU A 409 3.13 6.38 16.54
N PHE A 410 3.24 6.54 15.21
CA PHE A 410 3.47 5.42 14.31
C PHE A 410 4.79 4.70 14.69
N PRO A 411 4.89 3.33 14.72
CA PRO A 411 3.83 2.40 14.35
C PRO A 411 2.87 2.02 15.48
N LEU A 412 2.97 2.60 16.68
CA LEU A 412 2.12 2.22 17.81
C LEU A 412 0.65 2.56 17.56
N CYS A 413 0.37 3.71 16.95
CA CYS A 413 -0.99 4.11 16.57
C CYS A 413 -1.62 3.17 15.52
N HIS A 414 -0.80 2.43 14.75
CA HIS A 414 -1.25 1.43 13.79
C HIS A 414 -1.52 0.06 14.41
N SER A 415 -1.13 -0.19 15.64
CA SER A 415 -1.33 -1.52 16.24
C SER A 415 -2.82 -1.82 16.44
N ILE A 416 -3.23 -3.07 16.16
CA ILE A 416 -4.61 -3.50 16.36
C ILE A 416 -5.05 -3.31 17.82
N ASP A 417 -4.16 -3.54 18.80
CA ASP A 417 -4.45 -3.36 20.22
C ASP A 417 -4.76 -1.91 20.56
N ARG A 418 -4.15 -0.97 19.82
CA ARG A 418 -4.43 0.44 20.01
C ARG A 418 -5.79 0.84 19.46
N TYR A 419 -6.14 0.37 18.27
CA TYR A 419 -7.49 0.55 17.72
C TYR A 419 -8.56 -0.05 18.63
N ILE A 420 -8.30 -1.24 19.21
CA ILE A 420 -9.18 -1.85 20.21
C ILE A 420 -9.34 -0.95 21.43
N GLY A 421 -8.22 -0.43 21.97
CA GLY A 421 -8.23 0.48 23.11
C GLY A 421 -9.02 1.76 22.84
N ASN A 422 -8.80 2.39 21.69
CA ASN A 422 -9.49 3.61 21.31
C ASN A 422 -11.01 3.36 21.11
N LEU A 423 -11.40 2.28 20.43
CA LEU A 423 -12.81 1.91 20.28
C LEU A 423 -13.48 1.56 21.63
N ALA A 424 -12.72 0.97 22.56
CA ALA A 424 -13.26 0.61 23.87
C ALA A 424 -13.50 1.83 24.76
N HIS A 425 -12.59 2.81 24.71
CA HIS A 425 -12.54 3.90 25.71
C HIS A 425 -12.78 5.29 25.15
N ASP A 426 -12.26 5.57 23.94
CA ASP A 426 -12.26 6.93 23.38
C ASP A 426 -13.39 7.12 22.36
N LEU A 427 -13.90 6.05 21.75
CA LEU A 427 -14.90 6.06 20.69
C LEU A 427 -16.11 5.12 21.01
N PRO A 428 -16.74 5.26 22.19
CA PRO A 428 -17.82 4.36 22.60
C PRO A 428 -19.03 4.41 21.64
N GLU A 429 -19.39 5.60 21.14
CA GLU A 429 -20.49 5.79 20.20
C GLU A 429 -20.24 5.05 18.87
N ALA A 430 -19.01 5.15 18.34
CA ALA A 430 -18.63 4.45 17.12
C ALA A 430 -18.66 2.93 17.31
N ARG A 431 -18.11 2.45 18.44
CA ARG A 431 -18.18 1.03 18.81
C ARG A 431 -19.62 0.54 18.89
N GLU A 432 -20.48 1.25 19.61
CA GLU A 432 -21.88 0.88 19.80
C GLU A 432 -22.64 0.86 18.48
N HIS A 433 -22.45 1.86 17.63
CA HIS A 433 -23.05 1.89 16.30
C HIS A 433 -22.63 0.69 15.44
N ILE A 434 -21.31 0.36 15.41
CA ILE A 434 -20.83 -0.79 14.66
C ILE A 434 -21.36 -2.10 15.26
N ASP A 435 -21.37 -2.23 16.58
CA ASP A 435 -21.91 -3.41 17.27
C ASP A 435 -23.42 -3.58 17.03
N GLU A 436 -24.18 -2.48 16.95
CA GLU A 436 -25.60 -2.50 16.60
C GLU A 436 -25.81 -3.05 15.18
N ARG A 437 -25.02 -2.59 14.21
CA ARG A 437 -25.06 -3.11 12.84
C ARG A 437 -24.64 -4.57 12.76
N LEU A 438 -23.67 -5.00 13.57
CA LEU A 438 -23.22 -6.39 13.68
C LEU A 438 -24.18 -7.26 14.52
N THR A 439 -25.36 -6.79 14.93
CA THR A 439 -26.33 -7.56 15.74
C THR A 439 -26.56 -8.99 15.21
N PRO A 440 -26.69 -9.26 13.89
CA PRO A 440 -26.85 -10.62 13.38
C PRO A 440 -25.68 -11.57 13.71
N TYR A 441 -24.52 -11.03 14.04
CA TYR A 441 -23.29 -11.74 14.38
C TYR A 441 -22.95 -11.68 15.88
N ARG A 442 -23.88 -11.15 16.70
CA ARG A 442 -23.73 -11.05 18.16
C ARG A 442 -24.39 -12.25 18.82
N GLY A 443 -23.59 -13.29 19.03
CA GLY A 443 -24.08 -14.48 19.71
C GLY A 443 -22.95 -15.44 20.00
N ARG A 444 -23.29 -16.66 20.35
CA ARG A 444 -22.31 -17.68 20.72
C ARG A 444 -21.53 -18.14 19.51
N ILE A 445 -20.22 -18.20 19.65
CA ILE A 445 -19.36 -18.77 18.62
C ILE A 445 -19.40 -20.29 18.72
N VAL A 446 -19.91 -20.94 17.67
CA VAL A 446 -20.16 -22.39 17.63
C VAL A 446 -19.06 -23.16 16.89
N ARG A 447 -18.27 -22.47 16.06
CA ARG A 447 -17.15 -23.09 15.35
C ARG A 447 -16.05 -22.06 15.11
N THR A 448 -14.80 -22.48 15.27
CA THR A 448 -13.59 -21.69 15.00
C THR A 448 -12.61 -22.52 14.20
N GLN A 449 -12.03 -21.94 13.14
CA GLN A 449 -10.97 -22.56 12.37
C GLN A 449 -9.95 -21.52 11.97
N ALA A 450 -8.69 -21.76 12.26
CA ALA A 450 -7.59 -20.97 11.74
C ALA A 450 -7.07 -21.55 10.40
N TYR A 451 -6.61 -20.67 9.53
CA TYR A 451 -5.96 -21.03 8.28
C TYR A 451 -4.60 -20.36 8.20
N ARG A 452 -3.59 -21.13 7.84
CA ARG A 452 -2.32 -20.58 7.39
C ARG A 452 -2.44 -20.26 5.90
N LEU A 453 -2.08 -19.03 5.54
CA LEU A 453 -2.05 -18.58 4.16
C LEU A 453 -0.64 -18.72 3.59
N PHE A 454 -0.56 -18.99 2.29
CA PHE A 454 0.70 -19.13 1.54
C PHE A 454 0.50 -18.64 0.09
N ASP A 455 1.59 -18.22 -0.55
CA ASP A 455 1.56 -17.75 -1.94
C ASP A 455 1.72 -18.90 -2.94
N VAL A 456 2.69 -19.74 -2.70
CA VAL A 456 2.91 -20.95 -3.47
C VAL A 456 2.93 -22.10 -2.47
N GLU A 457 2.15 -23.15 -2.72
CA GLU A 457 2.19 -24.34 -1.89
C GLU A 457 3.62 -24.91 -1.92
N ALA A 458 4.42 -24.49 -0.94
CA ALA A 458 5.69 -25.14 -0.71
C ALA A 458 5.38 -26.60 -0.36
N PRO A 459 6.01 -27.57 -1.02
CA PRO A 459 5.94 -28.95 -0.56
C PRO A 459 6.25 -28.92 0.94
N GLU A 460 5.45 -29.64 1.75
CA GLU A 460 5.62 -29.71 3.21
C GLU A 460 7.12 -29.72 3.51
N SER A 461 7.62 -28.58 3.91
CA SER A 461 9.02 -28.45 4.24
C SER A 461 9.20 -29.33 5.47
N ALA A 462 9.72 -30.50 5.26
CA ALA A 462 10.37 -31.24 6.33
C ALA A 462 11.16 -30.18 7.11
N ALA A 463 10.89 -30.07 8.40
CA ALA A 463 11.46 -29.03 9.27
C ALA A 463 12.88 -28.76 8.81
N GLU A 464 13.19 -27.52 8.39
CA GLU A 464 14.51 -27.22 7.79
C GLU A 464 15.55 -27.87 8.68
N PRO A 465 16.42 -28.74 8.13
CA PRO A 465 17.38 -29.44 8.94
C PRO A 465 18.22 -28.39 9.66
N VAL A 466 18.21 -28.44 10.97
CA VAL A 466 19.07 -27.61 11.80
C VAL A 466 20.48 -28.18 11.66
N TYR A 467 21.37 -27.43 11.05
CA TYR A 467 22.78 -27.77 10.98
C TYR A 467 23.50 -27.05 12.11
N SER A 468 24.40 -27.74 12.78
CA SER A 468 25.38 -27.11 13.67
C SER A 468 26.65 -26.81 12.88
N VAL A 469 27.07 -25.55 12.90
CA VAL A 469 28.32 -25.10 12.28
C VAL A 469 29.27 -24.67 13.38
N GLU A 470 30.44 -25.28 13.44
CA GLU A 470 31.50 -24.88 14.36
C GLU A 470 32.13 -23.56 13.89
N LEU A 471 32.03 -22.53 14.72
CA LEU A 471 32.69 -21.24 14.54
C LEU A 471 33.77 -21.07 15.63
N PRO A 472 34.73 -20.15 15.44
CA PRO A 472 35.76 -19.88 16.47
C PRO A 472 35.21 -19.50 17.85
N GLY A 473 33.95 -19.12 17.95
CA GLY A 473 33.24 -18.77 19.20
C GLY A 473 32.29 -19.84 19.73
N GLY A 474 32.27 -21.05 19.13
CA GLY A 474 31.39 -22.16 19.50
C GLY A 474 30.44 -22.61 18.37
N ALA A 475 29.73 -23.70 18.61
CA ALA A 475 28.76 -24.25 17.68
C ALA A 475 27.51 -23.34 17.53
N VAL A 476 27.10 -23.07 16.29
CA VAL A 476 25.93 -22.27 15.98
C VAL A 476 24.95 -23.08 15.15
N GLU A 477 23.68 -23.08 15.57
CA GLU A 477 22.60 -23.69 14.80
C GLU A 477 22.22 -22.85 13.59
N VAL A 478 22.15 -23.46 12.41
CA VAL A 478 21.73 -22.85 11.15
C VAL A 478 20.44 -23.52 10.67
N PRO A 479 19.39 -22.74 10.33
CA PRO A 479 19.36 -21.28 10.21
C PRO A 479 19.39 -20.55 11.55
N VAL A 480 20.19 -19.49 11.61
CA VAL A 480 20.25 -18.62 12.78
C VAL A 480 18.89 -17.94 12.98
N ARG A 481 18.30 -18.10 14.15
CA ARG A 481 17.02 -17.51 14.51
C ARG A 481 17.24 -16.25 15.33
N CYS A 482 16.84 -15.10 14.77
CA CYS A 482 16.79 -13.84 15.49
C CYS A 482 15.36 -13.62 16.00
N ARG A 483 15.21 -13.38 17.31
CA ARG A 483 13.90 -13.27 17.97
C ARG A 483 13.50 -11.83 18.29
N ASP A 484 14.45 -10.92 18.30
CA ASP A 484 14.26 -9.51 18.58
C ASP A 484 15.28 -8.70 17.79
N GLY A 485 14.84 -7.62 17.17
CA GLY A 485 15.69 -6.76 16.37
C GLY A 485 14.94 -5.59 15.77
N ALA A 486 15.68 -4.71 15.14
CA ALA A 486 15.16 -3.62 14.34
C ALA A 486 15.91 -3.59 13.00
N ALA A 487 15.23 -3.25 11.92
CA ALA A 487 15.84 -3.13 10.61
C ALA A 487 15.29 -1.93 9.85
N VAL A 488 16.14 -1.35 9.00
CA VAL A 488 15.78 -0.29 8.06
C VAL A 488 16.24 -0.72 6.68
N THR A 489 15.35 -0.58 5.71
CA THR A 489 15.65 -0.87 4.30
C THR A 489 15.39 0.39 3.48
N ALA A 490 16.36 0.75 2.63
CA ALA A 490 16.24 1.88 1.71
C ALA A 490 16.62 1.44 0.30
N CYS A 491 15.85 1.88 -0.70
CA CYS A 491 16.11 1.63 -2.11
C CYS A 491 16.67 2.88 -2.77
N PHE A 492 17.65 2.69 -3.66
CA PHE A 492 18.35 3.76 -4.35
C PHE A 492 18.47 3.45 -5.85
N ALA A 493 18.48 4.49 -6.65
CA ALA A 493 18.99 4.44 -8.02
C ALA A 493 20.50 4.70 -7.99
N ALA A 494 21.29 3.72 -8.40
CA ALA A 494 22.75 3.80 -8.42
C ALA A 494 23.29 3.84 -9.86
N ASP A 495 24.56 4.23 -10.02
CA ASP A 495 25.22 4.18 -11.32
C ASP A 495 25.11 2.78 -11.94
N PRO A 496 24.48 2.66 -13.12
CA PRO A 496 24.24 1.37 -13.77
C PRO A 496 25.52 0.61 -14.12
N GLU A 497 26.60 1.32 -14.44
CA GLU A 497 27.87 0.69 -14.78
C GLU A 497 28.56 0.14 -13.55
N ALA A 498 28.52 0.87 -12.43
CA ALA A 498 29.04 0.39 -11.16
C ALA A 498 28.28 -0.85 -10.68
N ALA A 499 26.94 -0.84 -10.77
CA ALA A 499 26.10 -1.97 -10.45
C ALA A 499 26.40 -3.19 -11.36
N ALA A 500 26.57 -2.97 -12.67
CA ALA A 500 26.93 -4.02 -13.62
C ALA A 500 28.34 -4.59 -13.36
N ARG A 501 29.30 -3.76 -12.95
CA ARG A 501 30.63 -4.23 -12.55
C ARG A 501 30.56 -5.13 -11.32
N ALA A 502 29.73 -4.77 -10.34
CA ALA A 502 29.59 -5.51 -9.09
C ALA A 502 28.96 -6.90 -9.26
N VAL A 503 28.09 -7.11 -10.24
CA VAL A 503 27.48 -8.42 -10.53
C VAL A 503 28.26 -9.22 -11.58
N ARG A 504 29.32 -8.68 -12.16
CA ARG A 504 30.13 -9.36 -13.18
C ARG A 504 30.79 -10.61 -12.61
N GLY A 505 30.73 -11.70 -13.35
CA GLY A 505 31.31 -12.98 -12.94
C GLY A 505 30.47 -13.77 -11.93
N THR A 506 29.32 -13.26 -11.48
CA THR A 506 28.45 -13.98 -10.55
C THR A 506 27.52 -14.99 -11.25
N GLY A 507 27.44 -14.97 -12.59
CA GLY A 507 26.45 -15.76 -13.36
C GLY A 507 25.03 -15.20 -13.29
N LEU A 508 24.83 -14.05 -12.66
CA LEU A 508 23.54 -13.36 -12.57
C LEU A 508 23.30 -12.48 -13.80
N GLY A 509 22.04 -12.19 -14.08
CA GLY A 509 21.65 -11.26 -15.15
C GLY A 509 22.09 -9.82 -14.88
N PRO A 510 21.90 -8.92 -15.87
CA PRO A 510 22.21 -7.50 -15.70
C PRO A 510 21.34 -6.88 -14.60
N PRO A 511 21.81 -5.80 -13.94
CA PRO A 511 21.01 -5.09 -12.94
C PRO A 511 19.67 -4.59 -13.46
N VAL A 512 18.64 -4.64 -12.60
CA VAL A 512 17.33 -4.06 -12.89
C VAL A 512 17.46 -2.55 -13.05
N ARG A 513 17.01 -2.02 -14.19
CA ARG A 513 16.97 -0.59 -14.47
C ARG A 513 15.73 0.03 -13.85
N VAL A 514 15.94 1.14 -13.16
CA VAL A 514 14.89 2.02 -12.63
C VAL A 514 15.13 3.44 -13.14
N PRO A 515 14.16 4.33 -13.09
CA PRO A 515 14.40 5.74 -13.38
C PRO A 515 15.57 6.27 -12.55
N GLY A 516 16.53 6.90 -13.20
CA GLY A 516 17.75 7.42 -12.57
C GLY A 516 18.89 6.42 -12.39
N GLY A 517 18.76 5.13 -12.70
CA GLY A 517 19.90 4.22 -12.57
C GLY A 517 19.58 2.73 -12.49
N ALA A 518 20.38 2.01 -11.71
CA ALA A 518 20.17 0.61 -11.34
C ALA A 518 19.61 0.51 -9.93
N LEU A 519 18.67 -0.43 -9.69
CA LEU A 519 18.08 -0.64 -8.38
C LEU A 519 19.10 -1.24 -7.41
N VAL A 520 19.37 -0.51 -6.36
CA VAL A 520 20.21 -0.94 -5.23
C VAL A 520 19.44 -0.77 -3.93
N THR A 521 19.56 -1.75 -3.04
CA THR A 521 18.91 -1.69 -1.73
C THR A 521 19.97 -1.80 -0.63
N VAL A 522 19.89 -0.89 0.33
CA VAL A 522 20.66 -0.95 1.57
C VAL A 522 19.73 -1.42 2.68
N HIS A 523 20.12 -2.47 3.37
CA HIS A 523 19.42 -3.03 4.51
C HIS A 523 20.35 -3.01 5.71
N ALA A 524 19.99 -2.28 6.75
CA ALA A 524 20.69 -2.26 8.02
C ALA A 524 19.82 -2.93 9.09
N ALA A 525 20.36 -3.89 9.82
CA ALA A 525 19.66 -4.58 10.88
C ALA A 525 20.46 -4.62 12.17
N TRP A 526 19.74 -4.53 13.28
CA TRP A 526 20.26 -4.75 14.62
C TRP A 526 19.49 -5.90 15.26
N HIS A 527 20.18 -7.01 15.46
CA HIS A 527 19.67 -8.21 16.10
C HIS A 527 20.04 -8.18 17.57
N ARG A 528 19.04 -8.07 18.46
CA ARG A 528 19.26 -7.97 19.90
C ARG A 528 19.28 -9.33 20.58
N ARG A 529 18.51 -10.29 20.06
CA ARG A 529 18.42 -11.65 20.59
C ARG A 529 18.38 -12.66 19.45
N GLY A 530 19.32 -13.58 19.44
CA GLY A 530 19.41 -14.63 18.44
C GLY A 530 20.48 -15.67 18.79
N GLY A 531 20.61 -16.69 17.96
CA GLY A 531 21.60 -17.76 18.12
C GLY A 531 23.06 -17.28 18.04
N LEU A 532 23.32 -16.07 17.53
CA LEU A 532 24.65 -15.45 17.47
C LEU A 532 24.85 -14.35 18.54
N GLY A 533 23.93 -14.22 19.48
CA GLY A 533 23.94 -13.10 20.41
C GLY A 533 23.46 -11.78 19.77
N GLU A 534 23.90 -10.64 20.34
CA GLU A 534 23.62 -9.33 19.78
C GLU A 534 24.62 -8.99 18.67
N PHE A 535 24.12 -8.62 17.49
CA PHE A 535 24.96 -8.15 16.38
C PHE A 535 24.22 -7.15 15.47
N ARG A 536 25.00 -6.44 14.68
CA ARG A 536 24.50 -5.51 13.66
C ARG A 536 25.03 -5.93 12.30
N GLU A 537 24.18 -5.79 11.30
CA GLU A 537 24.54 -6.11 9.92
C GLU A 537 24.10 -5.02 8.96
N LEU A 538 24.86 -4.90 7.86
CA LEU A 538 24.56 -4.00 6.75
C LEU A 538 24.69 -4.79 5.46
N HIS A 539 23.59 -4.88 4.72
CA HIS A 539 23.54 -5.50 3.40
C HIS A 539 23.37 -4.44 2.33
N LEU A 540 24.22 -4.50 1.31
CA LEU A 540 24.05 -3.81 0.05
C LEU A 540 23.67 -4.85 -1.00
N THR A 541 22.49 -4.70 -1.61
CA THR A 541 21.99 -5.64 -2.61
C THR A 541 21.71 -4.94 -3.93
N ILE A 542 21.97 -5.63 -5.04
CA ILE A 542 21.70 -5.13 -6.39
C ILE A 542 20.56 -5.97 -6.97
N GLY A 543 19.49 -5.31 -7.42
CA GLY A 543 18.38 -5.97 -8.06
C GLY A 543 18.81 -6.57 -9.40
N VAL A 544 18.56 -7.88 -9.60
CA VAL A 544 18.75 -8.56 -10.88
C VAL A 544 17.47 -9.29 -11.28
N PRO A 545 17.15 -9.39 -12.58
CA PRO A 545 15.98 -10.14 -13.02
C PRO A 545 16.12 -11.60 -12.58
N GLY A 546 15.03 -12.17 -12.04
CA GLY A 546 14.98 -13.59 -11.74
C GLY A 546 15.16 -14.45 -13.02
N PRO A 547 15.58 -15.71 -12.90
CA PRO A 547 15.70 -16.59 -14.05
C PRO A 547 14.36 -16.69 -14.77
N ARG A 548 14.37 -16.40 -16.09
CA ARG A 548 13.18 -16.61 -16.92
C ARG A 548 12.83 -18.10 -16.85
N ARG A 549 11.67 -18.44 -16.34
CA ARG A 549 11.13 -19.79 -16.57
C ARG A 549 10.99 -19.96 -18.09
N SER A 550 11.73 -20.91 -18.66
CA SER A 550 11.49 -21.30 -20.04
C SER A 550 10.02 -21.67 -20.16
N PRO A 551 9.27 -21.14 -21.14
CA PRO A 551 7.95 -21.66 -21.41
C PRO A 551 8.11 -23.15 -21.69
N GLY A 552 7.43 -23.99 -20.92
CA GLY A 552 7.37 -25.41 -21.18
C GLY A 552 6.94 -25.63 -22.65
N PRO A 553 7.38 -26.70 -23.31
CA PRO A 553 7.02 -26.93 -24.70
C PRO A 553 5.50 -26.87 -24.82
N PRO A 554 4.95 -26.22 -25.88
CA PRO A 554 3.51 -26.10 -26.06
C PRO A 554 2.93 -27.52 -26.12
N GLY A 555 2.07 -27.82 -25.14
CA GLY A 555 1.36 -29.06 -25.07
C GLY A 555 0.58 -29.22 -26.39
N ARG A 556 0.90 -30.23 -27.20
CA ARG A 556 0.11 -30.62 -28.38
C ARG A 556 -1.31 -30.88 -27.88
N ALA A 557 -2.21 -30.01 -28.28
CA ALA A 557 -3.64 -30.24 -28.13
C ALA A 557 -4.02 -31.50 -28.86
N ASP A 558 -4.22 -32.60 -28.16
CA ASP A 558 -4.75 -33.84 -28.73
C ASP A 558 -6.25 -33.65 -28.97
N ARG A 559 -6.58 -33.57 -30.26
CA ARG A 559 -7.96 -33.52 -30.77
C ARG A 559 -8.59 -34.90 -30.70
N ARG A 560 -8.63 -35.58 -29.58
CA ARG A 560 -9.51 -36.75 -29.41
C ARG A 560 -9.88 -36.91 -27.92
N GLY A 561 -11.13 -36.63 -27.62
CA GLY A 561 -11.72 -36.86 -26.34
C GLY A 561 -11.67 -38.31 -25.88
N ARG A 562 -10.73 -38.64 -25.03
CA ARG A 562 -10.82 -39.85 -24.18
C ARG A 562 -10.09 -39.56 -22.85
N ARG A 563 -10.79 -39.76 -21.77
CA ARG A 563 -10.25 -39.70 -20.39
C ARG A 563 -9.14 -40.73 -20.23
N PRO A 564 -7.98 -40.39 -19.63
CA PRO A 564 -7.00 -41.40 -19.23
C PRO A 564 -7.38 -42.01 -17.89
N ARG A 565 -7.36 -43.35 -17.89
CA ARG A 565 -7.43 -44.19 -16.70
C ARG A 565 -6.11 -44.14 -15.96
N THR A 566 -6.20 -44.10 -14.61
CA THR A 566 -5.11 -44.31 -13.67
C THR A 566 -4.31 -45.57 -13.94
N ARG A 567 -2.97 -45.49 -13.99
CA ARG A 567 -2.08 -46.63 -13.75
C ARG A 567 -0.90 -46.28 -12.86
N ARG A 568 -0.76 -47.11 -11.87
CA ARG A 568 0.28 -47.18 -10.83
C ARG A 568 1.64 -47.62 -11.39
N ARG A 569 2.67 -47.23 -10.61
CA ARG A 569 3.97 -47.88 -10.36
C ARG A 569 5.13 -47.69 -11.36
N GLY A 570 6.26 -47.32 -10.76
CA GLY A 570 7.62 -47.63 -11.25
C GLY A 570 8.70 -46.86 -10.49
N ARG A 571 9.42 -47.57 -9.66
CA ARG A 571 10.64 -47.14 -8.92
C ARG A 571 11.79 -46.90 -9.92
N CYS A 572 12.67 -45.95 -9.61
CA CYS A 572 14.13 -46.13 -9.47
C CYS A 572 14.87 -44.81 -9.78
N GLY A 573 15.92 -44.56 -8.99
CA GLY A 573 17.10 -43.87 -9.45
C GLY A 573 17.55 -42.71 -8.57
N ALA A 574 18.42 -43.00 -7.59
CA ALA A 574 19.18 -42.00 -6.86
C ALA A 574 20.18 -41.30 -7.78
N ALA A 575 20.17 -39.99 -7.81
CA ALA A 575 21.26 -39.17 -8.30
C ALA A 575 21.35 -37.90 -7.45
N GLY A 576 22.54 -37.63 -6.93
CA GLY A 576 22.83 -36.58 -5.97
C GLY A 576 22.40 -35.18 -6.45
N ARG A 577 21.68 -34.50 -5.60
CA ARG A 577 21.34 -33.09 -5.77
C ARG A 577 22.14 -32.25 -4.80
N THR A 578 23.12 -31.55 -5.34
CA THR A 578 23.59 -30.32 -4.71
C THR A 578 22.45 -29.31 -4.74
N SER A 579 21.76 -29.10 -3.63
CA SER A 579 20.73 -28.10 -3.47
C SER A 579 21.38 -26.72 -3.39
N ARG A 580 21.45 -26.00 -4.51
CA ARG A 580 21.60 -24.54 -4.47
C ARG A 580 20.19 -23.97 -4.31
N ARG A 581 19.87 -23.47 -3.11
CA ARG A 581 18.68 -22.63 -2.88
C ARG A 581 18.90 -21.30 -3.61
N TRP A 582 18.07 -21.02 -4.57
CA TRP A 582 17.96 -19.70 -5.17
C TRP A 582 16.78 -18.99 -4.52
N SER A 583 17.05 -18.08 -3.60
CA SER A 583 16.12 -17.07 -3.17
C SER A 583 16.01 -15.99 -4.26
N SER A 584 14.80 -15.48 -4.51
CA SER A 584 14.44 -14.32 -5.32
C SER A 584 15.59 -13.41 -5.75
N GLY A 585 15.73 -13.14 -7.02
CA GLY A 585 16.65 -12.34 -7.82
C GLY A 585 17.50 -11.21 -7.25
N TRP A 586 17.98 -11.30 -6.03
CA TRP A 586 18.87 -10.35 -5.37
C TRP A 586 20.23 -10.98 -5.09
N ALA A 587 21.29 -10.30 -5.48
CA ALA A 587 22.66 -10.70 -5.17
C ALA A 587 23.24 -9.80 -4.06
N ALA A 588 23.69 -10.41 -2.97
CA ALA A 588 24.49 -9.73 -1.97
C ALA A 588 25.96 -9.75 -2.40
N VAL A 589 26.61 -8.60 -2.45
CA VAL A 589 28.05 -8.49 -2.66
C VAL A 589 28.72 -8.42 -1.29
N PRO A 590 29.49 -9.43 -0.87
CA PRO A 590 30.23 -9.35 0.38
C PRO A 590 31.35 -8.32 0.27
N HIS A 591 31.32 -7.30 1.10
CA HIS A 591 32.41 -6.35 1.24
C HIS A 591 33.45 -6.93 2.19
N THR A 592 34.56 -7.45 1.67
CA THR A 592 35.74 -7.75 2.48
C THR A 592 36.44 -6.43 2.83
N SER A 593 36.07 -5.79 3.93
CA SER A 593 36.87 -4.71 4.50
C SER A 593 37.86 -5.30 5.49
N ARG A 594 39.12 -5.40 5.09
CA ARG A 594 40.25 -5.35 6.02
C ARG A 594 40.43 -3.91 6.47
N ARG A 595 40.12 -3.59 7.71
CA ARG A 595 40.89 -2.81 8.70
C ARG A 595 39.97 -2.31 9.80
N ALA A 596 40.16 -2.89 10.97
CA ALA A 596 39.74 -2.29 12.21
C ALA A 596 40.58 -1.02 12.45
N ALA A 597 39.95 0.15 12.40
CA ALA A 597 40.50 1.34 13.03
C ALA A 597 39.79 1.52 14.36
N ARG A 598 40.48 1.24 15.45
CA ARG A 598 40.10 1.67 16.80
C ARG A 598 40.17 3.20 16.83
N THR A 599 39.05 3.83 17.02
CA THR A 599 39.04 5.22 17.50
C THR A 599 38.30 5.24 18.82
N SER A 600 39.10 5.38 19.89
CA SER A 600 38.65 5.71 21.23
C SER A 600 38.17 7.15 21.22
N VAL A 601 36.93 7.41 21.61
CA VAL A 601 36.45 8.74 21.99
C VAL A 601 36.08 8.67 23.46
N SER A 602 36.91 9.35 24.27
CA SER A 602 36.64 9.66 25.65
C SER A 602 35.64 10.81 25.72
N SER A 603 34.67 10.63 26.63
CA SER A 603 33.74 11.69 27.07
C SER A 603 34.46 12.72 27.94
N PRO A 604 33.90 13.90 28.09
CA PRO A 604 33.29 14.26 29.38
C PRO A 604 31.76 14.31 29.36
#